data_6c19ebacb34fea6d04d58a1fa81ea7d6
#
_entry.id   6c19ebacb34fea6d04d58a1fa81ea7d6
#
_cell.length_a   1.000
_cell.length_b   1.000
_cell.length_c   1.000
_cell.angle_alpha   90.00
_cell.angle_beta   90.00
_cell.angle_gamma   90.00
#
_symmetry.space_group_name_H-M   'P 1'
#
loop_
_entity.id
_entity.type
_entity.pdbx_description
1 polymer ?
#
loop_
_entity_poly.entity_id
_entity_poly.type
_entity_poly.pdbx_seq_one_letter_code
_entity_poly.pdbx_strand_id
1 'polypeptide(L)'
;MQRIIVIGGGASGMTAAITAARNGAEVTVLEQNDRPGKKILSTGNGRCNLTNLQITEKCYRGDDQTFIRPVLSRFQIDDALALFKSLGIITKCRGDYVYPLNDQASAVRDALELEAKQAGVKIINSVSVDQIKKKQHFQIH
;
A
#
# COMPACT_ATOMS: atom_id res chain seq x y z
N MET A 1 20.62 -7.59 9.97
CA MET A 1 19.19 -7.33 9.64
C MET A 1 19.12 -6.02 8.90
N GLN A 2 18.43 -5.96 7.78
CA GLN A 2 18.29 -4.73 6.98
C GLN A 2 17.26 -3.80 7.64
N ARG A 3 17.59 -2.52 7.80
CA ARG A 3 16.66 -1.49 8.29
C ARG A 3 16.08 -0.71 7.13
N ILE A 4 14.77 -0.59 7.08
CA ILE A 4 14.02 0.08 6.01
C ILE A 4 13.12 1.15 6.61
N ILE A 5 13.16 2.35 6.05
CA ILE A 5 12.21 3.41 6.36
C ILE A 5 11.32 3.62 5.16
N VAL A 6 10.01 3.57 5.38
CA VAL A 6 8.98 3.86 4.39
C VAL A 6 8.38 5.22 4.71
N ILE A 7 8.41 6.13 3.75
CA ILE A 7 7.85 7.47 3.89
C ILE A 7 6.45 7.49 3.30
N GLY A 8 5.47 7.73 4.15
CA GLY A 8 4.05 7.72 3.84
C GLY A 8 3.37 6.38 4.12
N GLY A 9 2.38 6.41 5.04
CA GLY A 9 1.56 5.26 5.44
C GLY A 9 0.30 5.08 4.57
N GLY A 10 0.33 5.46 3.29
CA GLY A 10 -0.76 5.17 2.35
C GLY A 10 -0.80 3.70 1.94
N ALA A 11 -1.72 3.32 1.02
CA ALA A 11 -1.88 1.93 0.58
C ALA A 11 -0.56 1.31 0.08
N SER A 12 0.18 2.02 -0.77
CA SER A 12 1.46 1.54 -1.32
C SER A 12 2.55 1.43 -0.24
N GLY A 13 2.67 2.44 0.64
CA GLY A 13 3.66 2.42 1.72
C GLY A 13 3.41 1.31 2.73
N MET A 14 2.14 1.12 3.14
CA MET A 14 1.77 0.03 4.05
C MET A 14 2.04 -1.35 3.42
N THR A 15 1.68 -1.55 2.15
CA THR A 15 1.96 -2.80 1.43
C THR A 15 3.46 -3.06 1.32
N ALA A 16 4.25 -2.04 0.98
CA ALA A 16 5.71 -2.15 0.92
C ALA A 16 6.32 -2.49 2.29
N ALA A 17 5.84 -1.84 3.35
CA ALA A 17 6.30 -2.07 4.72
C ALA A 17 6.00 -3.50 5.20
N ILE A 18 4.76 -3.98 4.98
CA ILE A 18 4.34 -5.35 5.31
C ILE A 18 5.21 -6.36 4.56
N THR A 19 5.38 -6.15 3.25
CA THR A 19 6.18 -7.05 2.41
C THR A 19 7.63 -7.11 2.88
N ALA A 20 8.24 -5.97 3.16
CA ALA A 20 9.62 -5.92 3.65
C ALA A 20 9.78 -6.60 5.02
N ALA A 21 8.85 -6.36 5.94
CA ALA A 21 8.86 -6.97 7.27
C ALA A 21 8.68 -8.50 7.21
N ARG A 22 7.76 -8.99 6.39
CA ARG A 22 7.56 -10.43 6.14
C ARG A 22 8.81 -11.12 5.56
N ASN A 23 9.69 -10.34 4.89
CA ASN A 23 10.98 -10.80 4.39
C ASN A 23 12.15 -10.54 5.37
N GLY A 24 11.86 -10.28 6.64
CA GLY A 24 12.85 -10.22 7.72
C GLY A 24 13.56 -8.86 7.88
N ALA A 25 13.06 -7.78 7.27
CA ALA A 25 13.58 -6.44 7.52
C ALA A 25 12.98 -5.83 8.79
N GLU A 26 13.76 -4.97 9.47
CA GLU A 26 13.26 -4.06 10.49
C GLU A 26 12.68 -2.82 9.80
N VAL A 27 11.37 -2.63 9.88
CA VAL A 27 10.67 -1.60 9.11
C VAL A 27 10.05 -0.54 10.00
N THR A 28 10.28 0.73 9.63
CA THR A 28 9.59 1.88 10.23
C THR A 28 8.87 2.66 9.13
N VAL A 29 7.58 2.93 9.34
CA VAL A 29 6.77 3.82 8.50
C VAL A 29 6.71 5.20 9.16
N LEU A 30 7.01 6.25 8.42
CA LEU A 30 6.82 7.64 8.83
C LEU A 30 5.59 8.20 8.10
N GLU A 31 4.56 8.60 8.86
CA GLU A 31 3.30 9.09 8.33
C GLU A 31 3.04 10.53 8.83
N GLN A 32 2.73 11.44 7.91
CA GLN A 32 2.48 12.85 8.26
C GLN A 32 1.14 13.08 8.96
N ASN A 33 0.16 12.22 8.72
CA ASN A 33 -1.14 12.32 9.36
C ASN A 33 -1.12 11.65 10.74
N ASP A 34 -2.20 11.85 11.48
CA ASP A 34 -2.48 11.26 12.79
C ASP A 34 -2.62 9.73 12.77
N ARG A 35 -2.82 9.15 11.58
CA ARG A 35 -2.91 7.69 11.34
C ARG A 35 -2.62 7.34 9.88
N PRO A 36 -2.17 6.09 9.60
CA PRO A 36 -1.93 5.63 8.25
C PRO A 36 -3.24 5.39 7.50
N GLY A 37 -3.14 5.32 6.16
CA GLY A 37 -4.24 4.94 5.29
C GLY A 37 -5.37 5.97 5.15
N LYS A 38 -5.18 7.22 5.57
CA LYS A 38 -6.23 8.25 5.55
C LYS A 38 -6.84 8.44 4.16
N LYS A 39 -6.01 8.41 3.10
CA LYS A 39 -6.49 8.54 1.72
C LYS A 39 -7.32 7.33 1.26
N ILE A 40 -7.11 6.14 1.81
CA ILE A 40 -7.89 4.95 1.48
C ILE A 40 -9.37 5.20 1.77
N LEU A 41 -9.68 5.88 2.87
CA LEU A 41 -11.05 6.12 3.34
C LEU A 41 -11.90 6.93 2.35
N SER A 42 -11.28 7.75 1.49
CA SER A 42 -11.97 8.57 0.48
C SER A 42 -12.05 7.90 -0.89
N THR A 43 -11.34 6.79 -1.11
CA THR A 43 -11.33 6.10 -2.39
C THR A 43 -12.65 5.37 -2.66
N GLY A 44 -13.02 5.25 -3.94
CA GLY A 44 -14.25 4.55 -4.34
C GLY A 44 -15.50 5.09 -3.65
N ASN A 45 -15.55 6.38 -3.37
CA ASN A 45 -16.63 7.03 -2.62
C ASN A 45 -16.87 6.37 -1.24
N GLY A 46 -15.80 6.15 -0.48
CA GLY A 46 -15.81 5.51 0.84
C GLY A 46 -15.88 3.98 0.83
N ARG A 47 -15.88 3.36 -0.36
CA ARG A 47 -15.97 1.89 -0.53
C ARG A 47 -14.64 1.21 -0.76
N CYS A 48 -13.60 1.96 -1.15
CA CYS A 48 -12.29 1.49 -1.57
C CYS A 48 -12.34 0.58 -2.80
N ASN A 49 -12.27 1.16 -4.01
CA ASN A 49 -12.03 0.37 -5.21
C ASN A 49 -10.61 -0.22 -5.14
N LEU A 50 -10.52 -1.55 -5.01
CA LEU A 50 -9.26 -2.27 -4.80
C LEU A 50 -8.48 -2.44 -6.09
N THR A 51 -9.17 -2.84 -7.17
CA THR A 51 -8.59 -3.04 -8.49
C THR A 51 -9.69 -3.10 -9.55
N ASN A 52 -9.28 -3.31 -10.81
CA ASN A 52 -10.18 -3.52 -11.94
C ASN A 52 -9.73 -4.76 -12.71
N LEU A 53 -10.66 -5.65 -13.07
CA LEU A 53 -10.38 -6.92 -13.76
C LEU A 53 -9.90 -6.74 -15.20
N GLN A 54 -10.12 -5.55 -15.79
CA GLN A 54 -9.70 -5.20 -17.16
C GLN A 54 -8.49 -4.26 -17.17
N ILE A 55 -7.72 -4.20 -16.08
CA ILE A 55 -6.57 -3.30 -16.01
C ILE A 55 -5.47 -3.74 -16.97
N THR A 56 -5.00 -2.80 -17.79
CA THR A 56 -3.90 -2.98 -18.73
C THR A 56 -2.97 -1.79 -18.66
N GLU A 57 -1.81 -1.87 -19.30
CA GLU A 57 -0.87 -0.74 -19.42
C GLU A 57 -1.53 0.52 -20.02
N LYS A 58 -2.53 0.36 -20.89
CA LYS A 58 -3.28 1.47 -21.52
C LYS A 58 -4.15 2.26 -20.54
N CYS A 59 -4.42 1.71 -19.36
CA CYS A 59 -5.19 2.39 -18.29
C CYS A 59 -4.36 3.42 -17.53
N TYR A 60 -3.05 3.40 -17.69
CA TYR A 60 -2.13 4.31 -17.01
C TYR A 60 -1.80 5.52 -17.88
N ARG A 61 -1.53 6.65 -17.25
CA ARG A 61 -1.13 7.92 -17.86
C ARG A 61 0.19 8.36 -17.25
N GLY A 62 1.07 8.93 -18.05
CA GLY A 62 2.36 9.44 -17.65
C GLY A 62 3.24 9.73 -18.86
N ASP A 63 4.28 10.50 -18.66
CA ASP A 63 5.22 10.91 -19.72
C ASP A 63 6.10 9.73 -20.19
N ASP A 64 6.46 8.84 -19.27
CA ASP A 64 7.19 7.61 -19.56
C ASP A 64 6.33 6.40 -19.19
N GLN A 65 5.91 5.67 -20.21
CA GLN A 65 5.11 4.45 -20.04
C GLN A 65 5.96 3.17 -20.07
N THR A 66 7.25 3.27 -20.33
CA THR A 66 8.13 2.10 -20.50
C THR A 66 8.27 1.29 -19.22
N PHE A 67 8.12 1.92 -18.03
CA PHE A 67 8.22 1.23 -16.75
C PHE A 67 6.92 0.53 -16.33
N ILE A 68 5.77 0.87 -16.90
CA ILE A 68 4.45 0.34 -16.50
C ILE A 68 4.37 -1.15 -16.76
N ARG A 69 4.73 -1.57 -17.97
CA ARG A 69 4.69 -2.97 -18.38
C ARG A 69 5.53 -3.90 -17.48
N PRO A 70 6.80 -3.59 -17.17
CA PRO A 70 7.60 -4.39 -16.25
C PRO A 70 7.00 -4.51 -14.85
N VAL A 71 6.31 -3.47 -14.36
CA VAL A 71 5.65 -3.50 -13.04
C VAL A 71 4.42 -4.40 -13.10
N LEU A 72 3.52 -4.20 -14.07
CA LEU A 72 2.29 -4.99 -14.21
C LEU A 72 2.57 -6.46 -14.51
N SER A 73 3.66 -6.79 -15.22
CA SER A 73 4.05 -8.18 -15.45
C SER A 73 4.54 -8.91 -14.21
N ARG A 74 5.02 -8.18 -13.19
CA ARG A 74 5.51 -8.73 -11.91
C ARG A 74 4.45 -8.77 -10.82
N PHE A 75 3.39 -7.98 -10.95
CA PHE A 75 2.30 -7.93 -9.99
C PHE A 75 0.99 -7.73 -10.74
N GLN A 76 0.31 -8.83 -10.99
CA GLN A 76 -0.90 -8.90 -11.80
C GLN A 76 -2.16 -8.76 -10.94
N ILE A 77 -3.33 -8.81 -11.58
CA ILE A 77 -4.62 -8.71 -10.90
C ILE A 77 -4.78 -9.84 -9.86
N ASP A 78 -4.42 -11.05 -10.23
CA ASP A 78 -4.51 -12.21 -9.34
C ASP A 78 -3.61 -12.07 -8.11
N ASP A 79 -2.42 -11.48 -8.27
CA ASP A 79 -1.53 -11.17 -7.14
C ASP A 79 -2.15 -10.13 -6.20
N ALA A 80 -2.80 -9.11 -6.77
CA ALA A 80 -3.51 -8.11 -5.97
C ALA A 80 -4.68 -8.73 -5.20
N LEU A 81 -5.48 -9.59 -5.83
CA LEU A 81 -6.58 -10.31 -5.18
C LEU A 81 -6.07 -11.27 -4.09
N ALA A 82 -4.98 -11.98 -4.37
CA ALA A 82 -4.32 -12.86 -3.40
C ALA A 82 -3.79 -12.06 -2.19
N LEU A 83 -3.20 -10.88 -2.42
CA LEU A 83 -2.78 -9.98 -1.35
C LEU A 83 -3.97 -9.60 -0.46
N PHE A 84 -5.06 -9.09 -1.01
CA PHE A 84 -6.23 -8.70 -0.22
C PHE A 84 -6.83 -9.89 0.53
N LYS A 85 -6.91 -11.05 -0.11
CA LYS A 85 -7.33 -12.30 0.56
C LYS A 85 -6.42 -12.65 1.73
N SER A 86 -5.10 -12.50 1.59
CA SER A 86 -4.13 -12.76 2.67
C SER A 86 -4.29 -11.81 3.87
N LEU A 87 -4.85 -10.62 3.62
CA LEU A 87 -5.23 -9.64 4.65
C LEU A 87 -6.62 -9.91 5.27
N GLY A 88 -7.28 -11.02 4.91
CA GLY A 88 -8.62 -11.34 5.38
C GLY A 88 -9.74 -10.53 4.70
N ILE A 89 -9.44 -9.81 3.62
CA ILE A 89 -10.43 -9.02 2.89
C ILE A 89 -11.13 -9.89 1.86
N ILE A 90 -12.42 -10.14 2.11
CA ILE A 90 -13.31 -10.78 1.14
C ILE A 90 -13.73 -9.71 0.13
N THR A 91 -13.66 -10.04 -1.16
CA THR A 91 -13.96 -9.11 -2.25
C THR A 91 -15.24 -9.45 -2.98
N LYS A 92 -15.83 -8.46 -3.65
CA LYS A 92 -16.93 -8.61 -4.62
C LYS A 92 -16.68 -7.73 -5.84
N CYS A 93 -17.30 -8.12 -6.96
CA CYS A 93 -17.24 -7.35 -8.20
C CYS A 93 -18.51 -6.53 -8.41
N ARG A 94 -18.35 -5.35 -9.02
CA ARG A 94 -19.43 -4.54 -9.62
C ARG A 94 -18.99 -4.20 -11.03
N GLY A 95 -19.47 -4.94 -12.02
CA GLY A 95 -18.84 -4.98 -13.34
C GLY A 95 -17.40 -5.46 -13.18
N ASP A 96 -16.47 -4.73 -13.76
CA ASP A 96 -15.03 -5.04 -13.68
C ASP A 96 -14.33 -4.45 -12.44
N TYR A 97 -15.02 -3.64 -11.64
CA TYR A 97 -14.46 -3.03 -10.43
C TYR A 97 -14.56 -3.98 -9.24
N VAL A 98 -13.48 -4.08 -8.47
CA VAL A 98 -13.39 -4.94 -7.28
C VAL A 98 -13.42 -4.10 -6.02
N TYR A 99 -14.29 -4.47 -5.09
CA TYR A 99 -14.51 -3.80 -3.82
C TYR A 99 -14.45 -4.79 -2.65
N PRO A 100 -14.18 -4.34 -1.41
CA PRO A 100 -14.41 -5.18 -0.25
C PRO A 100 -15.91 -5.53 -0.14
N LEU A 101 -16.21 -6.74 0.32
CA LEU A 101 -17.59 -7.28 0.37
C LEU A 101 -18.56 -6.36 1.12
N ASN A 102 -18.09 -5.73 2.19
CA ASN A 102 -18.87 -4.84 3.05
C ASN A 102 -18.97 -3.39 2.53
N ASP A 103 -18.36 -3.05 1.38
CA ASP A 103 -18.31 -1.69 0.83
C ASP A 103 -17.71 -0.63 1.79
N GLN A 104 -16.80 -1.01 2.68
CA GLN A 104 -16.21 -0.11 3.67
C GLN A 104 -14.70 0.03 3.46
N ALA A 105 -14.27 1.24 3.08
CA ALA A 105 -12.85 1.56 2.95
C ALA A 105 -12.09 1.44 4.28
N SER A 106 -12.78 1.64 5.41
CA SER A 106 -12.19 1.46 6.74
C SER A 106 -11.73 0.03 6.97
N ALA A 107 -12.48 -0.97 6.52
CA ALA A 107 -12.08 -2.37 6.68
C ALA A 107 -10.74 -2.67 5.97
N VAL A 108 -10.52 -2.07 4.79
CA VAL A 108 -9.25 -2.22 4.06
C VAL A 108 -8.10 -1.54 4.80
N ARG A 109 -8.32 -0.31 5.28
CA ARG A 109 -7.32 0.41 6.07
C ARG A 109 -6.97 -0.35 7.34
N ASP A 110 -7.97 -0.82 8.09
CA ASP A 110 -7.79 -1.49 9.37
C ASP A 110 -7.07 -2.84 9.18
N ALA A 111 -7.38 -3.58 8.12
CA ALA A 111 -6.68 -4.81 7.78
C ALA A 111 -5.20 -4.58 7.47
N LEU A 112 -4.87 -3.54 6.69
CA LEU A 112 -3.48 -3.16 6.42
C LEU A 112 -2.75 -2.75 7.71
N GLU A 113 -3.38 -1.96 8.58
CA GLU A 113 -2.78 -1.52 9.84
C GLU A 113 -2.55 -2.70 10.79
N LEU A 114 -3.53 -3.60 10.91
CA LEU A 114 -3.42 -4.81 11.72
C LEU A 114 -2.28 -5.70 11.25
N GLU A 115 -2.21 -5.96 9.94
CA GLU A 115 -1.15 -6.79 9.36
C GLU A 115 0.23 -6.17 9.55
N ALA A 116 0.36 -4.85 9.36
CA ALA A 116 1.62 -4.16 9.62
C ALA A 116 2.09 -4.34 11.07
N LYS A 117 1.17 -4.23 12.04
CA LYS A 117 1.45 -4.48 13.46
C LYS A 117 1.87 -5.92 13.71
N GLN A 118 1.16 -6.89 13.13
CA GLN A 118 1.48 -8.31 13.26
C GLN A 118 2.84 -8.67 12.65
N ALA A 119 3.20 -8.03 11.52
CA ALA A 119 4.50 -8.17 10.89
C ALA A 119 5.64 -7.44 11.64
N GLY A 120 5.33 -6.74 12.73
CA GLY A 120 6.35 -6.01 13.52
C GLY A 120 6.77 -4.67 12.93
N VAL A 121 5.99 -4.09 12.02
CA VAL A 121 6.24 -2.76 11.47
C VAL A 121 6.00 -1.69 12.54
N LYS A 122 7.00 -0.83 12.76
CA LYS A 122 6.84 0.36 13.59
C LYS A 122 6.21 1.49 12.77
N ILE A 123 5.09 2.04 13.23
CA ILE A 123 4.44 3.18 12.59
C ILE A 123 4.59 4.42 13.49
N ILE A 124 5.12 5.50 12.92
CA ILE A 124 5.26 6.79 13.60
C ILE A 124 4.41 7.79 12.84
N ASN A 125 3.34 8.22 13.49
CA ASN A 125 2.38 9.18 12.93
C ASN A 125 2.77 10.62 13.29
N SER A 126 2.15 11.58 12.59
CA SER A 126 2.35 13.03 12.79
C SER A 126 3.81 13.47 12.59
N VAL A 127 4.49 12.83 11.66
CA VAL A 127 5.89 13.11 11.29
C VAL A 127 5.95 13.49 9.82
N SER A 128 6.36 14.72 9.53
CA SER A 128 6.68 15.17 8.18
C SER A 128 8.16 14.92 7.86
N VAL A 129 8.43 14.48 6.65
CA VAL A 129 9.79 14.31 6.14
C VAL A 129 10.05 15.42 5.12
N ASP A 130 10.96 16.32 5.47
CA ASP A 130 11.29 17.48 4.63
C ASP A 130 12.48 17.22 3.71
N GLN A 131 13.41 16.36 4.14
CA GLN A 131 14.63 16.13 3.38
C GLN A 131 15.18 14.71 3.57
N ILE A 132 15.70 14.14 2.47
CA ILE A 132 16.46 12.90 2.48
C ILE A 132 17.87 13.20 1.97
N LYS A 133 18.88 12.85 2.77
CA LYS A 133 20.29 12.96 2.37
C LYS A 133 20.92 11.58 2.29
N LYS A 134 21.60 11.29 1.18
CA LYS A 134 22.39 10.08 1.03
C LYS A 134 23.84 10.39 1.44
N LYS A 135 24.30 9.77 2.53
CA LYS A 135 25.69 9.71 2.93
C LYS A 135 26.11 8.23 2.96
N GLN A 136 26.90 7.81 3.94
CA GLN A 136 27.17 6.39 4.19
C GLN A 136 25.86 5.61 4.45
N HIS A 137 24.90 6.25 5.14
CA HIS A 137 23.53 5.81 5.31
C HIS A 137 22.58 6.94 4.88
N PHE A 138 21.30 6.59 4.63
CA PHE A 138 20.27 7.61 4.42
C PHE A 138 19.99 8.33 5.75
N GLN A 139 19.96 9.66 5.70
CA GLN A 139 19.53 10.53 6.79
C GLN A 139 18.19 11.16 6.39
N ILE A 140 17.23 11.10 7.29
CA ILE A 140 15.87 11.61 7.10
C ILE A 140 15.65 12.73 8.10
N HIS A 141 15.22 13.88 7.61
CA HIS A 141 14.96 15.08 8.37
C HIS A 141 13.50 15.49 8.21
#